data_56317b60d1c02074d5748c3b9ddb497e
#
_entry.id   56317b60d1c02074d5748c3b9ddb497e
#
_cell.length_a   1.000
_cell.length_b   1.000
_cell.length_c   1.000
_cell.angle_alpha   90.00
_cell.angle_beta   90.00
_cell.angle_gamma   90.00
#
_symmetry.space_group_name_H-M   'P 1'
#
loop_
_entity.id
_entity.type
_entity.pdbx_description
1 polymer ?
#
loop_
_entity_poly.entity_id
_entity_poly.type
_entity_poly.pdbx_seq_one_letter_code
_entity_poly.pdbx_strand_id
1 'polypeptide(L)'
;MKILIKGGHVVDPKNGIDEVLDVFIDKGVICDVADGGELDDLGEIEVIDAAGKYVVPGLVNMHVHLRDPGYTHKEDIETGTRAAAKGGITSLACMPNTNPVCDSVAVIEYIKSKAKSVGTVNVYPIGTISKQMKGEELASIGAFKFAGAVAVSDDGRPVESAALMRRALEYADMFDITVISHCEELSLAEGSMNEGAVAAELGLGGITPAAEEIMVCRDITLAETTGCAVHIAHISTKGSVEAVRQAKKRGVRVTCETCPHYFTLTDEAVRGYNTNAKMNPPLRTREDVEAIKAGLADGTIDAIATDHAPHAADEKILEFDKAPNGIIGLETSL
;
A
#
# COMPACT_ATOMS: atom_id res chain seq x y z
N MET A 1 25.69 -17.09 -7.25
CA MET A 1 26.39 -16.41 -6.15
C MET A 1 25.90 -17.03 -4.87
N LYS A 2 26.80 -17.51 -4.04
CA LYS A 2 26.47 -18.05 -2.71
C LYS A 2 26.74 -16.98 -1.67
N ILE A 3 25.84 -16.84 -0.72
CA ILE A 3 25.94 -15.86 0.37
C ILE A 3 25.66 -16.58 1.69
N LEU A 4 26.46 -16.30 2.71
CA LEU A 4 26.23 -16.71 4.09
C LEU A 4 26.02 -15.46 4.94
N ILE A 5 24.83 -15.28 5.51
CA ILE A 5 24.56 -14.25 6.53
C ILE A 5 24.84 -14.92 7.88
N LYS A 6 25.88 -14.46 8.60
CA LYS A 6 26.42 -15.16 9.76
C LYS A 6 26.11 -14.45 11.07
N GLY A 7 25.61 -15.20 12.06
CA GLY A 7 25.45 -14.76 13.46
C GLY A 7 24.38 -13.69 13.69
N GLY A 8 23.41 -13.56 12.79
CA GLY A 8 22.32 -12.61 12.95
C GLY A 8 21.18 -13.17 13.79
N HIS A 9 20.43 -12.29 14.49
CA HIS A 9 19.19 -12.69 15.15
C HIS A 9 18.08 -12.81 14.08
N VAL A 10 17.80 -14.04 13.68
CA VAL A 10 16.81 -14.35 12.66
C VAL A 10 15.41 -14.31 13.26
N VAL A 11 14.52 -13.51 12.67
CA VAL A 11 13.10 -13.47 13.04
C VAL A 11 12.25 -13.79 11.82
N ASP A 12 11.66 -14.98 11.80
CA ASP A 12 10.74 -15.42 10.76
C ASP A 12 9.45 -15.97 11.42
N PRO A 13 8.45 -15.13 11.61
CA PRO A 13 7.22 -15.54 12.30
C PRO A 13 6.46 -16.67 11.60
N LYS A 14 6.57 -16.75 10.27
CA LYS A 14 5.90 -17.82 9.49
C LYS A 14 6.44 -19.20 9.80
N ASN A 15 7.74 -19.29 10.05
CA ASN A 15 8.42 -20.56 10.38
C ASN A 15 8.67 -20.70 11.88
N GLY A 16 8.25 -19.74 12.71
CA GLY A 16 8.41 -19.77 14.17
C GLY A 16 9.87 -19.62 14.63
N ILE A 17 10.69 -18.94 13.83
CA ILE A 17 12.11 -18.71 14.14
C ILE A 17 12.25 -17.33 14.83
N ASP A 18 12.92 -17.29 15.98
CA ASP A 18 13.26 -16.08 16.75
C ASP A 18 14.54 -16.36 17.57
N GLU A 19 15.68 -16.53 16.88
CA GLU A 19 16.95 -16.93 17.50
C GLU A 19 18.18 -16.55 16.65
N VAL A 20 19.38 -16.67 17.22
CA VAL A 20 20.63 -16.34 16.52
C VAL A 20 21.04 -17.53 15.64
N LEU A 21 20.97 -17.34 14.33
CA LEU A 21 21.24 -18.38 13.32
C LEU A 21 22.05 -17.81 12.15
N ASP A 22 22.60 -18.74 11.35
CA ASP A 22 23.21 -18.46 10.05
C ASP A 22 22.17 -18.73 8.94
N VAL A 23 22.16 -17.88 7.88
CA VAL A 23 21.28 -18.03 6.72
C VAL A 23 22.12 -18.24 5.46
N PHE A 24 21.96 -19.41 4.82
CA PHE A 24 22.64 -19.71 3.57
C PHE A 24 21.74 -19.48 2.35
N ILE A 25 22.27 -18.73 1.39
CA ILE A 25 21.59 -18.37 0.14
C ILE A 25 22.44 -18.86 -1.04
N ASP A 26 21.83 -19.62 -1.96
CA ASP A 26 22.43 -19.96 -3.26
C ASP A 26 21.48 -19.57 -4.39
N LYS A 27 22.02 -18.87 -5.40
CA LYS A 27 21.28 -18.41 -6.60
C LYS A 27 19.99 -17.65 -6.28
N GLY A 28 20.00 -16.86 -5.19
CA GLY A 28 18.87 -16.04 -4.78
C GLY A 28 17.76 -16.78 -4.01
N VAL A 29 18.04 -18.02 -3.58
CA VAL A 29 17.10 -18.83 -2.79
C VAL A 29 17.75 -19.13 -1.43
N ILE A 30 16.98 -18.96 -0.34
CA ILE A 30 17.38 -19.42 0.99
C ILE A 30 17.35 -20.95 0.97
N CYS A 31 18.53 -21.56 1.14
CA CYS A 31 18.70 -22.99 1.10
C CYS A 31 18.71 -23.62 2.49
N ASP A 32 19.21 -22.88 3.48
CA ASP A 32 19.29 -23.38 4.85
C ASP A 32 19.28 -22.22 5.86
N VAL A 33 18.78 -22.52 7.07
CA VAL A 33 18.81 -21.64 8.25
C VAL A 33 19.19 -22.55 9.42
N ALA A 34 20.41 -22.43 9.95
CA ALA A 34 20.97 -23.36 10.90
C ALA A 34 21.84 -22.68 11.95
N ASP A 35 22.17 -23.41 13.01
CA ASP A 35 23.12 -22.96 14.04
C ASP A 35 24.50 -22.66 13.46
N GLY A 36 25.17 -21.66 14.04
CA GLY A 36 26.49 -21.21 13.59
C GLY A 36 27.53 -22.32 13.61
N GLY A 37 28.25 -22.46 12.50
CA GLY A 37 29.32 -23.47 12.31
C GLY A 37 28.92 -24.70 11.48
N GLU A 38 27.62 -25.00 11.33
CA GLU A 38 27.18 -26.11 10.47
C GLU A 38 27.35 -25.79 8.97
N LEU A 39 27.43 -24.49 8.62
CA LEU A 39 27.52 -24.00 7.25
C LEU A 39 28.92 -23.49 6.85
N ASP A 40 29.93 -23.77 7.65
CA ASP A 40 31.31 -23.23 7.42
C ASP A 40 32.07 -23.91 6.24
N ASP A 41 31.65 -25.05 5.73
CA ASP A 41 32.33 -25.79 4.65
C ASP A 41 31.63 -25.72 3.28
N LEU A 42 31.19 -24.50 2.87
CA LEU A 42 30.43 -24.31 1.65
C LEU A 42 31.27 -23.87 0.42
N GLY A 43 32.61 -23.86 0.56
CA GLY A 43 33.54 -23.44 -0.49
C GLY A 43 33.58 -21.92 -0.67
N GLU A 44 33.78 -21.43 -1.90
CA GLU A 44 33.87 -19.98 -2.18
C GLU A 44 32.50 -19.33 -2.01
N ILE A 45 32.34 -18.49 -0.97
CA ILE A 45 31.09 -17.88 -0.52
C ILE A 45 31.33 -16.44 -0.04
N GLU A 46 30.39 -15.54 -0.33
CA GLU A 46 30.36 -14.21 0.25
C GLU A 46 29.77 -14.27 1.67
N VAL A 47 30.51 -13.81 2.67
CA VAL A 47 30.05 -13.82 4.07
C VAL A 47 29.64 -12.40 4.47
N ILE A 48 28.40 -12.27 4.95
CA ILE A 48 27.85 -11.03 5.55
C ILE A 48 27.81 -11.25 7.06
N ASP A 49 28.66 -10.54 7.81
CA ASP A 49 28.61 -10.52 9.27
C ASP A 49 27.36 -9.77 9.76
N ALA A 50 26.44 -10.49 10.38
CA ALA A 50 25.22 -9.99 10.95
C ALA A 50 25.20 -10.03 12.49
N ALA A 51 26.34 -10.25 13.14
CA ALA A 51 26.42 -10.28 14.60
C ALA A 51 25.79 -9.00 15.23
N GLY A 52 24.85 -9.20 16.15
CA GLY A 52 24.12 -8.10 16.81
C GLY A 52 23.10 -7.37 15.93
N LYS A 53 22.77 -7.91 14.76
CA LYS A 53 21.72 -7.37 13.86
C LYS A 53 20.55 -8.35 13.77
N TYR A 54 19.37 -7.81 13.46
CA TYR A 54 18.23 -8.61 13.08
C TYR A 54 18.32 -9.00 11.60
N VAL A 55 17.98 -10.24 11.31
CA VAL A 55 17.81 -10.78 9.95
C VAL A 55 16.36 -11.19 9.80
N VAL A 56 15.64 -10.49 8.96
CA VAL A 56 14.20 -10.67 8.77
C VAL A 56 13.89 -10.89 7.28
N PRO A 57 12.75 -11.52 6.94
CA PRO A 57 12.25 -11.50 5.56
C PRO A 57 12.12 -10.07 5.06
N GLY A 58 12.50 -9.82 3.82
CA GLY A 58 12.35 -8.49 3.22
C GLY A 58 10.90 -8.04 3.25
N LEU A 59 10.66 -6.79 3.64
CA LEU A 59 9.32 -6.22 3.71
C LEU A 59 8.68 -6.11 2.33
N VAL A 60 7.36 -6.30 2.28
CA VAL A 60 6.53 -6.12 1.09
C VAL A 60 5.60 -4.93 1.32
N ASN A 61 5.64 -3.95 0.43
CA ASN A 61 4.75 -2.79 0.48
C ASN A 61 3.76 -2.85 -0.69
N MET A 62 2.48 -3.01 -0.39
CA MET A 62 1.45 -3.25 -1.40
C MET A 62 0.89 -1.95 -2.01
N HIS A 63 1.25 -0.77 -1.49
CA HIS A 63 0.65 0.50 -1.87
C HIS A 63 1.68 1.63 -1.88
N VAL A 64 2.16 1.99 -3.08
CA VAL A 64 3.08 3.12 -3.27
C VAL A 64 2.82 3.84 -4.60
N HIS A 65 3.18 5.12 -4.67
CA HIS A 65 3.09 5.92 -5.88
C HIS A 65 4.49 6.27 -6.39
N LEU A 66 4.99 5.52 -7.36
CA LEU A 66 6.29 5.78 -7.97
C LEU A 66 6.29 6.91 -9.02
N ARG A 67 5.10 7.45 -9.35
CA ARG A 67 4.94 8.60 -10.25
C ARG A 67 5.48 8.43 -11.68
N ASP A 68 6.03 7.30 -12.02
CA ASP A 68 6.63 6.96 -13.31
C ASP A 68 5.78 5.90 -14.03
N PRO A 69 5.30 6.18 -15.22
CA PRO A 69 5.60 7.30 -16.12
C PRO A 69 4.87 8.62 -15.81
N GLY A 70 5.43 9.72 -16.29
CA GLY A 70 4.78 10.99 -16.54
C GLY A 70 4.83 12.03 -15.42
N TYR A 71 5.10 11.64 -14.17
CA TYR A 71 5.23 12.57 -13.04
C TYR A 71 6.58 12.46 -12.35
N THR A 72 7.63 12.16 -13.12
CA THR A 72 8.99 11.88 -12.62
C THR A 72 9.66 13.07 -11.93
N HIS A 73 9.08 14.27 -12.00
CA HIS A 73 9.51 15.42 -11.22
C HIS A 73 9.14 15.32 -9.73
N LYS A 74 8.21 14.42 -9.37
CA LYS A 74 7.80 14.14 -8.00
C LYS A 74 8.55 12.97 -7.39
N GLU A 75 8.68 11.91 -8.15
CA GLU A 75 9.36 10.63 -7.84
C GLU A 75 9.49 9.84 -9.13
N ASP A 76 10.46 8.93 -9.19
CA ASP A 76 10.58 7.96 -10.26
C ASP A 76 10.87 6.54 -9.71
N ILE A 77 10.91 5.54 -10.60
CA ILE A 77 11.15 4.15 -10.19
C ILE A 77 12.53 3.99 -9.55
N GLU A 78 13.55 4.73 -9.99
CA GLU A 78 14.90 4.65 -9.41
C GLU A 78 14.92 5.19 -7.98
N THR A 79 14.44 6.42 -7.78
CA THR A 79 14.47 7.09 -6.48
C THR A 79 13.55 6.44 -5.46
N GLY A 80 12.32 6.07 -5.87
CA GLY A 80 11.36 5.38 -5.01
C GLY A 80 11.84 3.99 -4.59
N THR A 81 12.47 3.22 -5.49
CA THR A 81 13.02 1.91 -5.12
C THR A 81 14.25 2.01 -4.22
N ARG A 82 15.04 3.08 -4.32
CA ARG A 82 16.14 3.36 -3.39
C ARG A 82 15.61 3.73 -2.00
N ALA A 83 14.56 4.55 -1.92
CA ALA A 83 13.87 4.87 -0.66
C ALA A 83 13.29 3.61 -0.01
N ALA A 84 12.66 2.74 -0.80
CA ALA A 84 12.14 1.44 -0.36
C ALA A 84 13.25 0.55 0.25
N ALA A 85 14.37 0.39 -0.45
CA ALA A 85 15.51 -0.38 0.04
C ALA A 85 16.05 0.18 1.37
N LYS A 86 16.09 1.50 1.52
CA LYS A 86 16.48 2.17 2.76
C LYS A 86 15.56 1.83 3.93
N GLY A 87 14.26 1.69 3.69
CA GLY A 87 13.26 1.28 4.69
C GLY A 87 13.13 -0.23 4.87
N GLY A 88 14.03 -1.06 4.30
CA GLY A 88 13.98 -2.52 4.42
C GLY A 88 12.95 -3.21 3.52
N ILE A 89 12.32 -2.47 2.62
CA ILE A 89 11.34 -3.00 1.66
C ILE A 89 12.10 -3.59 0.48
N THR A 90 11.82 -4.85 0.15
CA THR A 90 12.47 -5.57 -0.95
C THR A 90 11.54 -5.80 -2.15
N SER A 91 10.23 -5.60 -1.94
CA SER A 91 9.21 -5.72 -2.96
C SER A 91 8.12 -4.69 -2.75
N LEU A 92 7.68 -4.04 -3.81
CA LEU A 92 6.59 -3.08 -3.74
C LEU A 92 5.62 -3.20 -4.93
N ALA A 93 4.36 -2.85 -4.70
CA ALA A 93 3.36 -2.73 -5.74
C ALA A 93 3.04 -1.25 -5.98
N CYS A 94 3.14 -0.80 -7.25
CA CYS A 94 2.96 0.61 -7.57
C CYS A 94 1.58 0.88 -8.18
N MET A 95 0.91 1.91 -7.67
CA MET A 95 -0.44 2.32 -8.07
C MET A 95 -0.50 2.87 -9.50
N PRO A 96 -1.67 2.73 -10.16
CA PRO A 96 -1.81 2.97 -11.60
C PRO A 96 -1.97 4.44 -11.99
N ASN A 97 -2.04 5.38 -11.05
CA ASN A 97 -2.33 6.80 -11.28
C ASN A 97 -1.13 7.59 -11.84
N THR A 98 -0.53 7.07 -12.87
CA THR A 98 0.58 7.64 -13.65
C THR A 98 0.07 8.45 -14.86
N ASN A 99 0.95 8.94 -15.74
CA ASN A 99 0.59 9.61 -16.97
C ASN A 99 1.46 9.13 -18.15
N PRO A 100 0.91 8.31 -19.08
CA PRO A 100 -0.47 7.82 -19.04
C PRO A 100 -0.74 6.90 -17.83
N VAL A 101 -2.01 6.78 -17.45
CA VAL A 101 -2.42 5.83 -16.40
C VAL A 101 -2.12 4.40 -16.81
N CYS A 102 -1.94 3.50 -15.86
CA CYS A 102 -1.60 2.10 -16.11
C CYS A 102 -2.83 1.27 -16.56
N ASP A 103 -3.47 1.69 -17.65
CA ASP A 103 -4.67 1.09 -18.24
C ASP A 103 -4.40 0.28 -19.53
N SER A 104 -3.14 -0.02 -19.80
CA SER A 104 -2.74 -0.78 -20.97
C SER A 104 -1.55 -1.70 -20.69
N VAL A 105 -1.47 -2.79 -21.45
CA VAL A 105 -0.30 -3.71 -21.43
C VAL A 105 1.01 -2.96 -21.67
N ALA A 106 1.00 -1.96 -22.55
CA ALA A 106 2.19 -1.18 -22.87
C ALA A 106 2.76 -0.42 -21.67
N VAL A 107 1.90 0.17 -20.82
CA VAL A 107 2.35 0.85 -19.61
C VAL A 107 2.83 -0.14 -18.56
N ILE A 108 2.17 -1.30 -18.39
CA ILE A 108 2.62 -2.38 -17.52
C ILE A 108 4.02 -2.84 -17.91
N GLU A 109 4.25 -3.12 -19.19
CA GLU A 109 5.57 -3.54 -19.70
C GLU A 109 6.62 -2.44 -19.57
N TYR A 110 6.26 -1.17 -19.76
CA TYR A 110 7.15 -0.04 -19.51
C TYR A 110 7.63 -0.05 -18.04
N ILE A 111 6.71 -0.10 -17.08
CA ILE A 111 7.05 -0.10 -15.65
C ILE A 111 7.97 -1.28 -15.31
N LYS A 112 7.65 -2.49 -15.76
CA LYS A 112 8.48 -3.69 -15.54
C LYS A 112 9.88 -3.55 -16.16
N SER A 113 9.95 -3.07 -17.39
CA SER A 113 11.22 -2.86 -18.10
C SER A 113 12.09 -1.80 -17.42
N LYS A 114 11.49 -0.67 -17.04
CA LYS A 114 12.17 0.40 -16.32
C LYS A 114 12.66 -0.09 -14.95
N ALA A 115 11.81 -0.77 -14.18
CA ALA A 115 12.18 -1.34 -12.88
C ALA A 115 13.33 -2.36 -13.00
N LYS A 116 13.32 -3.20 -14.05
CA LYS A 116 14.44 -4.12 -14.32
C LYS A 116 15.76 -3.40 -14.62
N SER A 117 15.69 -2.23 -15.23
CA SER A 117 16.87 -1.45 -15.62
C SER A 117 17.48 -0.63 -14.49
N VAL A 118 16.64 0.01 -13.65
CA VAL A 118 17.10 0.98 -12.65
C VAL A 118 16.61 0.69 -11.23
N GLY A 119 15.69 -0.24 -11.05
CA GLY A 119 15.10 -0.55 -9.74
C GLY A 119 16.09 -1.24 -8.82
N THR A 120 16.10 -0.81 -7.57
CA THR A 120 16.90 -1.42 -6.48
C THR A 120 16.17 -2.58 -5.81
N VAL A 121 14.83 -2.57 -5.83
CA VAL A 121 13.95 -3.61 -5.27
C VAL A 121 12.98 -4.10 -6.34
N ASN A 122 12.24 -5.20 -6.06
CA ASN A 122 11.24 -5.70 -6.98
C ASN A 122 10.05 -4.74 -7.07
N VAL A 123 9.60 -4.44 -8.30
CA VAL A 123 8.45 -3.58 -8.58
C VAL A 123 7.38 -4.37 -9.32
N TYR A 124 6.18 -4.37 -8.77
CA TYR A 124 5.01 -5.02 -9.33
C TYR A 124 3.97 -3.98 -9.73
N PRO A 125 3.63 -3.85 -11.02
CA PRO A 125 2.63 -2.88 -11.45
C PRO A 125 1.22 -3.32 -11.05
N ILE A 126 0.40 -2.33 -10.67
CA ILE A 126 -1.04 -2.45 -10.50
C ILE A 126 -1.69 -1.80 -11.74
N GLY A 127 -2.65 -2.50 -12.36
CA GLY A 127 -3.43 -1.95 -13.47
C GLY A 127 -4.65 -1.17 -12.96
N THR A 128 -5.34 -0.44 -13.87
CA THR A 128 -6.59 0.25 -13.50
C THR A 128 -7.79 -0.71 -13.44
N ILE A 129 -8.80 -0.38 -12.64
CA ILE A 129 -10.12 -1.03 -12.68
C ILE A 129 -10.89 -0.55 -13.91
N SER A 130 -10.92 0.76 -14.12
CA SER A 130 -11.62 1.40 -15.23
C SER A 130 -10.68 2.03 -16.23
N LYS A 131 -11.11 2.14 -17.50
CA LYS A 131 -10.35 2.83 -18.54
C LYS A 131 -10.10 4.28 -18.14
N GLN A 132 -8.84 4.70 -18.23
CA GLN A 132 -8.37 6.04 -17.86
C GLN A 132 -8.73 6.46 -16.44
N MET A 133 -9.06 5.50 -15.55
CA MET A 133 -9.54 5.74 -14.18
C MET A 133 -10.76 6.68 -14.15
N LYS A 134 -11.69 6.52 -15.09
CA LYS A 134 -12.90 7.37 -15.19
C LYS A 134 -14.13 6.81 -14.49
N GLY A 135 -14.09 5.54 -14.04
CA GLY A 135 -15.23 4.90 -13.43
C GLY A 135 -16.41 4.61 -14.35
N GLU A 136 -16.22 4.66 -15.68
CA GLU A 136 -17.28 4.54 -16.68
C GLU A 136 -17.30 3.17 -17.35
N GLU A 137 -16.12 2.64 -17.71
CA GLU A 137 -15.96 1.38 -18.44
C GLU A 137 -14.80 0.57 -17.84
N LEU A 138 -14.97 -0.76 -17.75
CA LEU A 138 -13.91 -1.65 -17.26
C LEU A 138 -12.69 -1.62 -18.17
N ALA A 139 -11.53 -1.63 -17.56
CA ALA A 139 -10.26 -1.86 -18.22
C ALA A 139 -10.09 -3.35 -18.60
N SER A 140 -9.02 -3.65 -19.34
CA SER A 140 -8.73 -5.01 -19.80
C SER A 140 -8.02 -5.85 -18.74
N ILE A 141 -8.67 -6.05 -17.56
CA ILE A 141 -8.10 -6.69 -16.36
C ILE A 141 -7.41 -8.01 -16.67
N GLY A 142 -8.03 -8.89 -17.48
CA GLY A 142 -7.43 -10.16 -17.86
C GLY A 142 -6.11 -9.98 -18.62
N ALA A 143 -6.05 -9.01 -19.55
CA ALA A 143 -4.80 -8.71 -20.26
C ALA A 143 -3.70 -8.17 -19.33
N PHE A 144 -4.08 -7.40 -18.29
CA PHE A 144 -3.14 -6.88 -17.30
C PHE A 144 -2.53 -8.01 -16.46
N LYS A 145 -3.35 -8.99 -16.03
CA LYS A 145 -2.86 -10.18 -15.33
C LYS A 145 -1.80 -10.92 -16.14
N PHE A 146 -2.09 -11.17 -17.44
CA PHE A 146 -1.14 -11.85 -18.32
C PHE A 146 0.13 -11.02 -18.60
N ALA A 147 0.04 -9.68 -18.58
CA ALA A 147 1.19 -8.80 -18.67
C ALA A 147 2.02 -8.72 -17.38
N GLY A 148 1.49 -9.26 -16.27
CA GLY A 148 2.18 -9.34 -14.98
C GLY A 148 1.76 -8.30 -13.96
N ALA A 149 0.59 -7.64 -14.12
CA ALA A 149 -0.01 -6.87 -13.05
C ALA A 149 -0.43 -7.81 -11.91
N VAL A 150 -0.21 -7.36 -10.67
CA VAL A 150 -0.50 -8.16 -9.47
C VAL A 150 -1.88 -7.86 -8.87
N ALA A 151 -2.43 -6.70 -9.15
CA ALA A 151 -3.74 -6.24 -8.71
C ALA A 151 -4.30 -5.22 -9.71
N VAL A 152 -5.55 -4.77 -9.47
CA VAL A 152 -6.15 -3.63 -10.17
C VAL A 152 -6.73 -2.65 -9.17
N SER A 153 -6.59 -1.35 -9.44
CA SER A 153 -7.08 -0.25 -8.60
C SER A 153 -7.34 0.99 -9.44
N ASP A 154 -8.28 1.82 -9.04
CA ASP A 154 -8.37 3.21 -9.51
C ASP A 154 -7.92 4.18 -8.40
N ASP A 155 -6.89 3.80 -7.64
CA ASP A 155 -6.43 4.50 -6.45
C ASP A 155 -6.21 6.01 -6.66
N GLY A 156 -6.66 6.77 -5.64
CA GLY A 156 -6.81 8.20 -5.69
C GLY A 156 -8.11 8.66 -6.34
N ARG A 157 -8.92 7.72 -6.86
CA ARG A 157 -10.30 7.94 -7.33
C ARG A 157 -11.17 6.73 -7.01
N PRO A 158 -12.34 6.91 -6.43
CA PRO A 158 -13.26 5.80 -6.21
C PRO A 158 -13.91 5.37 -7.53
N VAL A 159 -14.26 4.07 -7.63
CA VAL A 159 -15.22 3.62 -8.63
C VAL A 159 -16.62 3.90 -8.06
N GLU A 160 -17.22 5.03 -8.42
CA GLU A 160 -18.51 5.47 -7.87
C GLU A 160 -19.67 4.51 -8.20
N SER A 161 -19.70 3.97 -9.42
CA SER A 161 -20.75 3.06 -9.86
C SER A 161 -20.64 1.70 -9.17
N ALA A 162 -21.57 1.39 -8.27
CA ALA A 162 -21.69 0.06 -7.67
C ALA A 162 -21.87 -1.06 -8.71
N ALA A 163 -22.55 -0.78 -9.83
CA ALA A 163 -22.71 -1.74 -10.91
C ALA A 163 -21.40 -2.02 -11.64
N LEU A 164 -20.55 -1.01 -11.83
CA LEU A 164 -19.21 -1.18 -12.41
C LEU A 164 -18.29 -1.93 -11.46
N MET A 165 -18.28 -1.55 -10.17
CA MET A 165 -17.48 -2.23 -9.14
C MET A 165 -17.85 -3.70 -9.02
N ARG A 166 -19.16 -4.03 -9.01
CA ARG A 166 -19.62 -5.42 -9.03
C ARG A 166 -19.03 -6.20 -10.20
N ARG A 167 -19.13 -5.65 -11.41
CA ARG A 167 -18.55 -6.28 -12.60
C ARG A 167 -17.03 -6.40 -12.55
N ALA A 168 -16.37 -5.43 -11.94
CA ALA A 168 -14.92 -5.46 -11.73
C ALA A 168 -14.53 -6.63 -10.82
N LEU A 169 -15.24 -6.83 -9.70
CA LEU A 169 -15.02 -7.95 -8.80
C LEU A 169 -15.23 -9.30 -9.51
N GLU A 170 -16.38 -9.47 -10.19
CA GLU A 170 -16.70 -10.70 -10.93
C GLU A 170 -15.67 -10.99 -12.03
N TYR A 171 -15.22 -9.96 -12.78
CA TYR A 171 -14.25 -10.11 -13.86
C TYR A 171 -12.83 -10.37 -13.34
N ALA A 172 -12.43 -9.72 -12.26
CA ALA A 172 -11.12 -9.92 -11.64
C ALA A 172 -11.00 -11.32 -11.03
N ASP A 173 -12.05 -11.83 -10.38
CA ASP A 173 -12.06 -13.17 -9.78
C ASP A 173 -11.85 -14.28 -10.83
N MET A 174 -12.33 -14.09 -12.09
CA MET A 174 -12.07 -15.03 -13.20
C MET A 174 -10.59 -15.22 -13.53
N PHE A 175 -9.74 -14.24 -13.22
CA PHE A 175 -8.30 -14.25 -13.51
C PHE A 175 -7.45 -14.37 -12.27
N ASP A 176 -8.05 -14.59 -11.12
CA ASP A 176 -7.34 -14.61 -9.83
C ASP A 176 -6.45 -13.37 -9.66
N ILE A 177 -7.05 -12.19 -9.80
CA ILE A 177 -6.41 -10.89 -9.59
C ILE A 177 -7.26 -10.05 -8.62
N THR A 178 -6.60 -9.43 -7.64
CA THR A 178 -7.29 -8.71 -6.57
C THR A 178 -7.74 -7.32 -7.05
N VAL A 179 -8.95 -6.93 -6.69
CA VAL A 179 -9.44 -5.54 -6.79
C VAL A 179 -9.08 -4.82 -5.48
N ILE A 180 -8.32 -3.74 -5.58
CA ILE A 180 -7.97 -2.84 -4.47
C ILE A 180 -8.85 -1.59 -4.60
N SER A 181 -9.67 -1.30 -3.60
CA SER A 181 -10.62 -0.20 -3.63
C SER A 181 -10.15 0.97 -2.76
N HIS A 182 -9.97 2.13 -3.40
CA HIS A 182 -9.94 3.43 -2.72
C HIS A 182 -11.38 3.82 -2.39
N CYS A 183 -11.73 3.77 -1.10
CA CYS A 183 -13.11 3.96 -0.63
C CYS A 183 -13.36 5.41 -0.25
N GLU A 184 -13.99 6.15 -1.14
CA GLU A 184 -14.33 7.56 -0.91
C GLU A 184 -15.65 7.93 -1.60
N GLU A 185 -16.64 8.38 -0.85
CA GLU A 185 -17.87 8.97 -1.37
C GLU A 185 -17.60 10.45 -1.70
N LEU A 186 -17.42 10.77 -3.00
CA LEU A 186 -16.95 12.07 -3.44
C LEU A 186 -17.89 13.22 -3.05
N SER A 187 -19.19 12.97 -2.97
CA SER A 187 -20.17 13.99 -2.56
C SER A 187 -20.02 14.44 -1.09
N LEU A 188 -19.26 13.68 -0.29
CA LEU A 188 -18.94 13.94 1.12
C LEU A 188 -17.46 14.32 1.34
N ALA A 189 -16.66 14.38 0.28
CA ALA A 189 -15.21 14.56 0.33
C ALA A 189 -14.77 15.98 -0.10
N GLU A 190 -15.67 16.95 -0.14
CA GLU A 190 -15.39 18.34 -0.55
C GLU A 190 -14.62 19.14 0.53
N GLY A 191 -13.58 18.54 1.11
CA GLY A 191 -12.77 19.12 2.17
C GLY A 191 -11.28 18.98 1.90
N SER A 192 -10.47 19.44 2.86
CA SER A 192 -9.00 19.33 2.78
C SER A 192 -8.36 18.64 3.96
N MET A 193 -9.14 18.33 5.00
CA MET A 193 -8.72 17.60 6.19
C MET A 193 -9.91 16.87 6.85
N ASN A 194 -9.68 16.15 7.94
CA ASN A 194 -10.75 15.49 8.68
C ASN A 194 -11.78 16.51 9.23
N GLU A 195 -13.08 16.19 9.10
CA GLU A 195 -14.14 16.97 9.71
C GLU A 195 -14.05 16.88 11.25
N GLY A 196 -14.06 18.04 11.91
CA GLY A 196 -13.99 18.07 13.36
C GLY A 196 -13.59 19.42 13.93
N ALA A 197 -13.24 19.41 15.21
CA ALA A 197 -12.88 20.64 15.95
C ALA A 197 -11.66 21.35 15.36
N VAL A 198 -10.64 20.59 14.92
CA VAL A 198 -9.41 21.15 14.34
C VAL A 198 -9.72 21.84 12.99
N ALA A 199 -10.53 21.22 12.14
CA ALA A 199 -10.94 21.82 10.87
C ALA A 199 -11.73 23.13 11.09
N ALA A 200 -12.67 23.11 12.03
CA ALA A 200 -13.46 24.31 12.39
C ALA A 200 -12.57 25.43 12.94
N GLU A 201 -11.61 25.12 13.80
CA GLU A 201 -10.65 26.09 14.36
C GLU A 201 -9.75 26.71 13.27
N LEU A 202 -9.29 25.89 12.31
CA LEU A 202 -8.43 26.34 11.21
C LEU A 202 -9.22 27.00 10.06
N GLY A 203 -10.55 26.92 10.06
CA GLY A 203 -11.41 27.42 8.98
C GLY A 203 -11.28 26.62 7.68
N LEU A 204 -10.91 25.33 7.77
CA LEU A 204 -10.76 24.43 6.64
C LEU A 204 -12.00 23.58 6.43
N GLY A 205 -12.31 23.24 5.17
CA GLY A 205 -13.36 22.28 4.84
C GLY A 205 -13.02 20.88 5.37
N GLY A 206 -13.99 20.23 6.03
CA GLY A 206 -13.84 18.91 6.60
C GLY A 206 -14.32 17.80 5.66
N ILE A 207 -13.63 16.66 5.66
CA ILE A 207 -14.02 15.40 5.03
C ILE A 207 -14.54 14.50 6.14
N THR A 208 -15.83 14.18 6.11
CA THR A 208 -16.46 13.33 7.12
C THR A 208 -15.94 11.89 7.05
N PRO A 209 -15.81 11.16 8.19
CA PRO A 209 -15.53 9.72 8.20
C PRO A 209 -16.51 8.92 7.36
N ALA A 210 -17.78 9.36 7.26
CA ALA A 210 -18.80 8.71 6.46
C ALA A 210 -18.44 8.62 4.96
N ALA A 211 -17.59 9.52 4.45
CA ALA A 211 -17.11 9.43 3.06
C ALA A 211 -16.36 8.12 2.79
N GLU A 212 -15.56 7.63 3.73
CA GLU A 212 -14.89 6.34 3.65
C GLU A 212 -15.83 5.18 4.00
N GLU A 213 -16.53 5.27 5.11
CA GLU A 213 -17.32 4.18 5.70
C GLU A 213 -18.46 3.71 4.77
N ILE A 214 -19.14 4.61 4.09
CA ILE A 214 -20.21 4.28 3.13
C ILE A 214 -19.65 3.42 1.99
N MET A 215 -18.51 3.78 1.43
CA MET A 215 -17.93 3.07 0.31
C MET A 215 -17.31 1.73 0.74
N VAL A 216 -16.71 1.66 1.93
CA VAL A 216 -16.26 0.40 2.53
C VAL A 216 -17.44 -0.57 2.70
N CYS A 217 -18.56 -0.11 3.28
CA CYS A 217 -19.76 -0.92 3.43
C CYS A 217 -20.36 -1.38 2.08
N ARG A 218 -20.35 -0.48 1.07
CA ARG A 218 -20.79 -0.82 -0.30
C ARG A 218 -19.95 -1.95 -0.88
N ASP A 219 -18.62 -1.85 -0.82
CA ASP A 219 -17.75 -2.83 -1.44
C ASP A 219 -17.76 -4.18 -0.72
N ILE A 220 -17.86 -4.17 0.61
CA ILE A 220 -18.10 -5.37 1.42
C ILE A 220 -19.42 -6.05 0.98
N THR A 221 -20.50 -5.27 0.79
CA THR A 221 -21.81 -5.81 0.35
C THR A 221 -21.72 -6.43 -1.04
N LEU A 222 -20.96 -5.82 -1.95
CA LEU A 222 -20.74 -6.37 -3.29
C LEU A 222 -19.92 -7.66 -3.24
N ALA A 223 -18.86 -7.70 -2.43
CA ALA A 223 -18.04 -8.89 -2.21
C ALA A 223 -18.87 -10.04 -1.61
N GLU A 224 -19.69 -9.75 -0.60
CA GLU A 224 -20.60 -10.73 0.02
C GLU A 224 -21.65 -11.28 -0.98
N THR A 225 -22.19 -10.39 -1.81
CA THR A 225 -23.23 -10.78 -2.80
C THR A 225 -22.67 -11.60 -3.96
N THR A 226 -21.44 -11.28 -4.41
CA THR A 226 -20.80 -11.97 -5.55
C THR A 226 -19.97 -13.18 -5.14
N GLY A 227 -19.58 -13.28 -3.86
CA GLY A 227 -18.61 -14.24 -3.37
C GLY A 227 -17.17 -13.94 -3.79
N CYS A 228 -16.92 -12.80 -4.46
CA CYS A 228 -15.61 -12.38 -4.93
C CYS A 228 -14.79 -11.70 -3.81
N ALA A 229 -13.46 -11.70 -3.96
CA ALA A 229 -12.58 -11.03 -3.03
C ALA A 229 -12.47 -9.52 -3.32
N VAL A 230 -12.35 -8.71 -2.27
CA VAL A 230 -12.01 -7.28 -2.35
C VAL A 230 -10.96 -6.94 -1.30
N HIS A 231 -10.03 -6.06 -1.67
CA HIS A 231 -9.08 -5.46 -0.74
C HIS A 231 -9.42 -3.98 -0.56
N ILE A 232 -9.63 -3.56 0.68
CA ILE A 232 -9.91 -2.16 1.02
C ILE A 232 -8.58 -1.47 1.33
N ALA A 233 -8.24 -0.46 0.54
CA ALA A 233 -7.00 0.30 0.70
C ALA A 233 -7.07 1.23 1.92
N HIS A 234 -5.93 1.48 2.55
CA HIS A 234 -5.61 2.55 3.51
C HIS A 234 -6.77 2.97 4.44
N ILE A 235 -7.45 2.02 5.10
CA ILE A 235 -8.53 2.38 6.03
C ILE A 235 -8.04 3.29 7.14
N SER A 236 -8.82 4.33 7.45
CA SER A 236 -8.45 5.39 8.38
C SER A 236 -9.44 5.59 9.53
N THR A 237 -10.68 5.08 9.43
CA THR A 237 -11.74 5.34 10.40
C THR A 237 -12.07 4.12 11.26
N LYS A 238 -12.55 4.37 12.48
CA LYS A 238 -13.06 3.32 13.38
C LYS A 238 -14.25 2.55 12.79
N GLY A 239 -15.11 3.25 12.04
CA GLY A 239 -16.28 2.63 11.41
C GLY A 239 -15.89 1.66 10.31
N SER A 240 -14.87 2.00 9.49
CA SER A 240 -14.30 1.09 8.49
C SER A 240 -13.70 -0.17 9.12
N VAL A 241 -12.93 -0.02 10.21
CA VAL A 241 -12.38 -1.18 10.96
C VAL A 241 -13.50 -2.09 11.43
N GLU A 242 -14.56 -1.53 12.02
CA GLU A 242 -15.69 -2.34 12.52
C GLU A 242 -16.46 -3.00 11.37
N ALA A 243 -16.67 -2.31 10.25
CA ALA A 243 -17.32 -2.87 9.06
C ALA A 243 -16.55 -4.09 8.53
N VAL A 244 -15.22 -4.00 8.39
CA VAL A 244 -14.36 -5.11 7.96
C VAL A 244 -14.39 -6.25 8.99
N ARG A 245 -14.29 -5.93 10.30
CA ARG A 245 -14.36 -6.95 11.37
C ARG A 245 -15.64 -7.77 11.31
N GLN A 246 -16.79 -7.12 11.14
CA GLN A 246 -18.08 -7.81 11.03
C GLN A 246 -18.21 -8.60 9.72
N ALA A 247 -17.66 -8.09 8.62
CA ALA A 247 -17.64 -8.81 7.35
C ALA A 247 -16.81 -10.10 7.43
N LYS A 248 -15.61 -10.04 8.02
CA LYS A 248 -14.77 -11.23 8.25
C LYS A 248 -15.45 -12.28 9.13
N LYS A 249 -16.16 -11.86 10.19
CA LYS A 249 -16.96 -12.80 11.03
C LYS A 249 -18.06 -13.50 10.25
N ARG A 250 -18.61 -12.88 9.20
CA ARG A 250 -19.59 -13.51 8.31
C ARG A 250 -18.97 -14.36 7.21
N GLY A 251 -17.63 -14.40 7.11
CA GLY A 251 -16.92 -15.15 6.07
C GLY A 251 -16.83 -14.44 4.72
N VAL A 252 -17.04 -13.13 4.67
CA VAL A 252 -16.85 -12.34 3.44
C VAL A 252 -15.37 -12.34 3.07
N ARG A 253 -15.06 -12.52 1.79
CA ARG A 253 -13.68 -12.47 1.26
C ARG A 253 -13.20 -11.03 1.15
N VAL A 254 -12.98 -10.38 2.31
CA VAL A 254 -12.46 -9.02 2.42
C VAL A 254 -11.14 -9.02 3.18
N THR A 255 -10.20 -8.27 2.65
CA THR A 255 -8.96 -7.89 3.34
C THR A 255 -8.84 -6.37 3.33
N CYS A 256 -8.01 -5.82 4.21
CA CYS A 256 -7.74 -4.39 4.23
C CYS A 256 -6.31 -4.09 4.68
N GLU A 257 -5.85 -2.91 4.32
CA GLU A 257 -4.59 -2.35 4.77
C GLU A 257 -4.81 -0.99 5.46
N THR A 258 -3.84 -0.58 6.26
CA THR A 258 -3.73 0.77 6.80
C THR A 258 -2.30 1.28 6.64
N CYS A 259 -2.09 2.58 6.93
CA CYS A 259 -0.78 3.20 6.77
C CYS A 259 -0.21 3.68 8.10
N PRO A 260 1.13 3.76 8.25
CA PRO A 260 1.78 4.21 9.47
C PRO A 260 1.25 5.55 10.01
N HIS A 261 0.94 6.48 9.11
CA HIS A 261 0.40 7.78 9.50
C HIS A 261 -1.00 7.70 10.14
N TYR A 262 -1.83 6.67 9.86
CA TYR A 262 -3.17 6.50 10.45
C TYR A 262 -3.16 5.88 11.86
N PHE A 263 -2.04 5.30 12.29
CA PHE A 263 -1.92 4.80 13.67
C PHE A 263 -0.86 5.55 14.51
N THR A 264 -0.20 6.57 13.93
CA THR A 264 0.79 7.38 14.63
C THR A 264 0.39 8.85 14.76
N LEU A 265 -0.27 9.41 13.74
CA LEU A 265 -0.65 10.83 13.67
C LEU A 265 -2.16 11.00 13.81
N THR A 266 -2.56 12.20 14.21
CA THR A 266 -3.96 12.64 14.22
C THR A 266 -4.10 13.91 13.38
N ASP A 267 -5.35 14.37 13.20
CA ASP A 267 -5.70 15.64 12.57
C ASP A 267 -5.00 16.86 13.23
N GLU A 268 -4.56 16.75 14.48
CA GLU A 268 -3.72 17.73 15.16
C GLU A 268 -2.40 18.04 14.43
N ALA A 269 -1.87 17.07 13.64
CA ALA A 269 -0.64 17.26 12.85
C ALA A 269 -0.81 18.32 11.73
N VAL A 270 -2.05 18.67 11.38
CA VAL A 270 -2.37 19.71 10.40
C VAL A 270 -2.21 21.12 10.96
N ARG A 271 -2.18 21.29 12.30
CA ARG A 271 -2.03 22.61 12.93
C ARG A 271 -0.84 23.38 12.36
N GLY A 272 -1.04 24.68 12.17
CA GLY A 272 -0.10 25.53 11.45
C GLY A 272 -0.15 25.35 9.92
N TYR A 273 -1.21 24.74 9.40
CA TYR A 273 -1.38 24.46 7.97
C TYR A 273 -0.24 23.62 7.38
N ASN A 274 0.20 22.63 8.14
CA ASN A 274 1.28 21.74 7.75
C ASN A 274 0.88 20.86 6.55
N THR A 275 1.27 21.24 5.35
CA THR A 275 0.95 20.52 4.12
C THR A 275 1.59 19.13 4.05
N ASN A 276 2.68 18.86 4.80
CA ASN A 276 3.28 17.53 4.90
C ASN A 276 2.42 16.54 5.71
N ALA A 277 1.40 17.05 6.43
CA ALA A 277 0.38 16.24 7.10
C ALA A 277 -0.94 16.17 6.30
N LYS A 278 -0.96 16.69 5.07
CA LYS A 278 -2.13 16.61 4.19
C LYS A 278 -2.12 15.30 3.43
N MET A 279 -3.14 14.47 3.67
CA MET A 279 -3.28 13.11 3.10
C MET A 279 -4.75 12.85 2.70
N ASN A 280 -4.98 11.85 1.85
CA ASN A 280 -6.31 11.35 1.52
C ASN A 280 -6.31 9.80 1.50
N PRO A 281 -7.10 9.14 2.38
CA PRO A 281 -7.96 9.69 3.45
C PRO A 281 -7.22 10.65 4.39
N PRO A 282 -7.93 11.65 4.99
CA PRO A 282 -7.27 12.58 5.90
C PRO A 282 -6.84 11.91 7.22
N LEU A 283 -5.82 12.45 7.87
CA LEU A 283 -5.48 12.07 9.25
C LEU A 283 -6.69 12.30 10.15
N ARG A 284 -7.07 11.27 10.91
CA ARG A 284 -8.30 11.24 11.70
C ARG A 284 -8.07 11.61 13.17
N THR A 285 -9.08 11.40 13.99
CA THR A 285 -9.06 11.67 15.42
C THR A 285 -8.23 10.64 16.20
N ARG A 286 -7.94 10.93 17.49
CA ARG A 286 -7.31 9.97 18.39
C ARG A 286 -8.12 8.68 18.54
N GLU A 287 -9.44 8.78 18.50
CA GLU A 287 -10.33 7.63 18.62
C GLU A 287 -10.17 6.67 17.42
N ASP A 288 -10.03 7.22 16.22
CA ASP A 288 -9.77 6.45 15.02
C ASP A 288 -8.39 5.78 15.06
N VAL A 289 -7.36 6.52 15.48
CA VAL A 289 -6.00 5.98 15.67
C VAL A 289 -6.00 4.76 16.60
N GLU A 290 -6.69 4.83 17.74
CA GLU A 290 -6.77 3.70 18.66
C GLU A 290 -7.57 2.52 18.09
N ALA A 291 -8.61 2.78 17.29
CA ALA A 291 -9.36 1.75 16.60
C ALA A 291 -8.52 1.03 15.53
N ILE A 292 -7.70 1.77 14.77
CA ILE A 292 -6.74 1.19 13.80
C ILE A 292 -5.73 0.30 14.53
N LYS A 293 -5.13 0.76 15.63
CA LYS A 293 -4.20 -0.07 16.44
C LYS A 293 -4.86 -1.36 16.96
N ALA A 294 -6.09 -1.24 17.44
CA ALA A 294 -6.85 -2.41 17.88
C ALA A 294 -7.13 -3.38 16.73
N GLY A 295 -7.45 -2.85 15.53
CA GLY A 295 -7.66 -3.64 14.31
C GLY A 295 -6.41 -4.37 13.83
N LEU A 296 -5.22 -3.75 13.99
CA LEU A 296 -3.94 -4.40 13.73
C LEU A 296 -3.67 -5.51 14.75
N ALA A 297 -3.92 -5.25 16.03
CA ALA A 297 -3.65 -6.20 17.11
C ALA A 297 -4.56 -7.43 17.08
N ASP A 298 -5.83 -7.29 16.66
CA ASP A 298 -6.80 -8.39 16.60
C ASP A 298 -6.87 -9.09 15.24
N GLY A 299 -6.05 -8.67 14.25
CA GLY A 299 -6.00 -9.26 12.91
C GLY A 299 -7.19 -8.86 12.02
N THR A 300 -7.96 -7.86 12.38
CA THR A 300 -8.97 -7.26 11.50
C THR A 300 -8.31 -6.60 10.29
N ILE A 301 -7.21 -5.89 10.51
CA ILE A 301 -6.38 -5.29 9.46
C ILE A 301 -5.29 -6.29 9.08
N ASP A 302 -5.19 -6.61 7.80
CA ASP A 302 -4.34 -7.68 7.27
C ASP A 302 -2.92 -7.23 6.99
N ALA A 303 -2.73 -5.96 6.63
CA ALA A 303 -1.44 -5.45 6.19
C ALA A 303 -1.23 -3.99 6.61
N ILE A 304 0.05 -3.62 6.71
CA ILE A 304 0.50 -2.24 6.76
C ILE A 304 1.15 -1.94 5.42
N ALA A 305 0.61 -0.95 4.71
CA ALA A 305 1.20 -0.38 3.51
C ALA A 305 1.52 1.10 3.76
N THR A 306 2.37 1.73 2.97
CA THR A 306 2.79 3.09 3.29
C THR A 306 1.93 4.16 2.66
N ASP A 307 1.27 3.84 1.56
CA ASP A 307 0.69 4.84 0.67
C ASP A 307 1.67 6.00 0.44
N HIS A 308 2.93 5.62 0.16
CA HIS A 308 3.99 6.58 -0.14
C HIS A 308 3.57 7.41 -1.35
N ALA A 309 3.21 8.67 -1.11
CA ALA A 309 2.63 9.56 -2.10
C ALA A 309 3.44 10.88 -2.23
N PRO A 310 4.63 10.81 -2.86
CA PRO A 310 5.54 11.95 -2.95
C PRO A 310 5.02 13.04 -3.88
N HIS A 311 5.37 14.28 -3.53
CA HIS A 311 5.14 15.48 -4.32
C HIS A 311 6.38 16.35 -4.34
N ALA A 312 6.52 17.19 -5.37
CA ALA A 312 7.62 18.13 -5.45
C ALA A 312 7.54 19.20 -4.35
N ALA A 313 8.69 19.71 -3.90
CA ALA A 313 8.74 20.65 -2.78
C ALA A 313 7.93 21.93 -3.05
N ASP A 314 7.93 22.43 -4.28
CA ASP A 314 7.16 23.59 -4.73
C ASP A 314 5.64 23.35 -4.72
N GLU A 315 5.18 22.11 -4.88
CA GLU A 315 3.77 21.74 -4.73
C GLU A 315 3.34 21.74 -3.24
N LYS A 316 4.24 21.34 -2.34
CA LYS A 316 3.95 21.24 -0.90
C LYS A 316 4.06 22.58 -0.14
N ILE A 317 4.61 23.64 -0.74
CA ILE A 317 4.66 24.98 -0.14
C ILE A 317 3.43 25.85 -0.48
N LEU A 318 2.48 25.32 -1.25
CA LEU A 318 1.22 26.00 -1.54
C LEU A 318 0.36 26.14 -0.27
N GLU A 319 -0.69 27.00 -0.34
CA GLU A 319 -1.70 27.05 0.72
C GLU A 319 -2.31 25.67 0.95
N PHE A 320 -2.70 25.38 2.18
CA PHE A 320 -3.10 24.04 2.61
C PHE A 320 -4.21 23.43 1.75
N ASP A 321 -5.22 24.22 1.38
CA ASP A 321 -6.33 23.78 0.53
C ASP A 321 -5.89 23.46 -0.91
N LYS A 322 -4.83 24.10 -1.41
CA LYS A 322 -4.30 23.92 -2.77
C LYS A 322 -3.15 22.91 -2.86
N ALA A 323 -2.45 22.67 -1.75
CA ALA A 323 -1.37 21.69 -1.72
C ALA A 323 -1.93 20.28 -2.00
N PRO A 324 -1.23 19.43 -2.78
CA PRO A 324 -1.68 18.09 -3.06
C PRO A 324 -1.62 17.18 -1.81
N ASN A 325 -2.52 16.21 -1.75
CA ASN A 325 -2.53 15.15 -0.74
C ASN A 325 -1.36 14.20 -0.96
N GLY A 326 -0.65 13.86 0.11
CA GLY A 326 0.41 12.86 0.07
C GLY A 326 1.43 13.01 1.19
N ILE A 327 1.73 11.89 1.83
CA ILE A 327 2.77 11.71 2.84
C ILE A 327 3.80 10.71 2.29
N ILE A 328 5.10 10.95 2.53
CA ILE A 328 6.14 9.96 2.21
C ILE A 328 6.26 8.95 3.36
N GLY A 329 6.50 7.67 3.05
CA GLY A 329 6.49 6.62 4.07
C GLY A 329 7.48 5.48 3.84
N LEU A 330 8.18 5.42 2.71
CA LEU A 330 9.05 4.29 2.40
C LEU A 330 10.23 4.15 3.35
N GLU A 331 10.93 5.23 3.66
CA GLU A 331 12.12 5.21 4.54
C GLU A 331 11.80 5.02 6.03
N THR A 332 10.52 5.15 6.42
CA THR A 332 10.05 5.11 7.81
C THR A 332 9.06 3.97 8.06
N SER A 333 9.16 2.90 7.27
CA SER A 333 8.25 1.73 7.35
C SER A 333 8.53 0.82 8.54
N LEU A 334 9.70 0.93 9.16
CA LEU A 334 10.14 0.22 10.38
C LEU A 334 10.23 1.16 11.56
#